data_6b3b28bd47e8de9826f70f71dc2200c6
#
_entry.id   6b3b28bd47e8de9826f70f71dc2200c6
#
_cell.length_a   1.000
_cell.length_b   1.000
_cell.length_c   1.000
_cell.angle_alpha   90.00
_cell.angle_beta   90.00
_cell.angle_gamma   90.00
#
_symmetry.space_group_name_H-M   'P 1'
#
loop_
_entity.id
_entity.type
_entity.pdbx_description
1 polymer ?
#
loop_
_entity_poly.entity_id
_entity_poly.type
_entity_poly.pdbx_seq_one_letter_code
_entity_poly.pdbx_strand_id
1 'polypeptide(L)'
;MNNDLFQQARSAYVEKDYETALADFTECLKDSSVALAPGEIGLLYHQIGNCLVKLHDPNEAIHAYSQALQDNAYDALGSVAYNLGTVYASQLDYEDAIPFFAEALEDPKYKTGYKAYMGLGNAYLKLGKSAEAGASFRSAALDESNPDPTKALLNLGVCFMALDRPMDAIASYESALQFDMTPAT
;
A
#
# COMPACT_ATOMS: atom_id res chain seq x y z
N MET A 1 -19.71 13.20 -10.93
CA MET A 1 -18.68 13.07 -11.99
C MET A 1 -19.28 12.54 -13.28
N ASN A 2 -18.62 12.70 -14.41
CA ASN A 2 -19.03 12.12 -15.70
C ASN A 2 -18.79 10.60 -15.68
N ASN A 3 -19.86 9.84 -15.50
CA ASN A 3 -19.76 8.38 -15.30
C ASN A 3 -19.29 7.64 -16.56
N ASP A 4 -19.67 8.07 -17.74
CA ASP A 4 -19.26 7.39 -18.98
C ASP A 4 -17.76 7.53 -19.21
N LEU A 5 -17.23 8.74 -19.06
CA LEU A 5 -15.79 9.01 -19.16
C LEU A 5 -15.01 8.28 -18.05
N PHE A 6 -15.54 8.23 -16.82
CA PHE A 6 -14.92 7.49 -15.73
C PHE A 6 -14.84 5.98 -16.01
N GLN A 7 -15.89 5.38 -16.59
CA GLN A 7 -15.85 3.97 -16.96
C GLN A 7 -14.90 3.70 -18.12
N GLN A 8 -14.81 4.63 -19.08
CA GLN A 8 -13.81 4.56 -20.16
C GLN A 8 -12.40 4.57 -19.58
N ALA A 9 -12.08 5.49 -18.68
CA ALA A 9 -10.79 5.56 -18.00
C ALA A 9 -10.45 4.26 -17.26
N ARG A 10 -11.43 3.67 -16.56
CA ARG A 10 -11.25 2.37 -15.89
C ARG A 10 -10.96 1.24 -16.88
N SER A 11 -11.65 1.20 -18.00
CA SER A 11 -11.39 0.18 -19.04
C SER A 11 -9.97 0.32 -19.60
N ALA A 12 -9.54 1.53 -19.94
CA ALA A 12 -8.19 1.81 -20.40
C ALA A 12 -7.13 1.35 -19.35
N TYR A 13 -7.39 1.61 -18.06
CA TYR A 13 -6.49 1.15 -16.99
C TYR A 13 -6.38 -0.38 -16.93
N VAL A 14 -7.49 -1.10 -17.08
CA VAL A 14 -7.51 -2.58 -17.09
C VAL A 14 -6.78 -3.12 -18.33
N GLU A 15 -6.90 -2.44 -19.47
CA GLU A 15 -6.21 -2.76 -20.73
C GLU A 15 -4.73 -2.34 -20.69
N LYS A 16 -4.27 -1.74 -19.58
CA LYS A 16 -2.91 -1.21 -19.36
C LYS A 16 -2.53 -0.03 -20.25
N ASP A 17 -3.50 0.63 -20.85
CA ASP A 17 -3.33 1.94 -21.50
C ASP A 17 -3.40 3.04 -20.43
N TYR A 18 -2.29 3.18 -19.71
CA TYR A 18 -2.23 4.07 -18.54
C TYR A 18 -2.20 5.55 -18.94
N GLU A 19 -1.70 5.89 -20.12
CA GLU A 19 -1.72 7.26 -20.67
C GLU A 19 -3.15 7.71 -20.94
N THR A 20 -3.94 6.90 -21.65
CA THR A 20 -5.35 7.18 -21.90
C THR A 20 -6.14 7.22 -20.58
N ALA A 21 -5.93 6.26 -19.69
CA ALA A 21 -6.58 6.24 -18.39
C ALA A 21 -6.29 7.51 -17.58
N LEU A 22 -5.03 7.94 -17.54
CA LEU A 22 -4.60 9.17 -16.86
C LEU A 22 -5.29 10.42 -17.45
N ALA A 23 -5.32 10.53 -18.78
CA ALA A 23 -5.96 11.64 -19.47
C ALA A 23 -7.46 11.70 -19.14
N ASP A 24 -8.16 10.59 -19.24
CA ASP A 24 -9.61 10.51 -19.01
C ASP A 24 -9.96 10.77 -17.54
N PHE A 25 -9.22 10.22 -16.54
CA PHE A 25 -9.43 10.55 -15.12
C PHE A 25 -9.17 12.03 -14.84
N THR A 26 -8.15 12.62 -15.48
CA THR A 26 -7.84 14.04 -15.33
C THR A 26 -8.94 14.91 -15.95
N GLU A 27 -9.52 14.49 -17.07
CA GLU A 27 -10.63 15.19 -17.69
C GLU A 27 -11.90 15.11 -16.83
N CYS A 28 -12.17 13.95 -16.20
CA CYS A 28 -13.26 13.83 -15.22
C CYS A 28 -13.11 14.84 -14.06
N LEU A 29 -11.89 15.11 -13.62
CA LEU A 29 -11.61 16.07 -12.55
C LEU A 29 -11.82 17.52 -13.01
N LYS A 30 -11.55 17.83 -14.28
CA LYS A 30 -11.67 19.18 -14.88
C LYS A 30 -13.06 19.48 -15.42
N ASP A 31 -13.91 18.47 -15.63
CA ASP A 31 -15.23 18.63 -16.22
C ASP A 31 -16.15 19.44 -15.30
N SER A 32 -16.24 20.74 -15.55
CA SER A 32 -17.09 21.66 -14.80
C SER A 32 -18.58 21.55 -15.13
N SER A 33 -18.95 20.74 -16.11
CA SER A 33 -20.36 20.52 -16.49
C SER A 33 -21.12 19.65 -15.47
N VAL A 34 -20.40 18.86 -14.67
CA VAL A 34 -20.96 17.98 -13.64
C VAL A 34 -20.27 18.26 -12.31
N ALA A 35 -21.05 18.65 -11.31
CA ALA A 35 -20.51 18.81 -9.96
C ALA A 35 -20.05 17.46 -9.39
N LEU A 36 -18.86 17.43 -8.80
CA LEU A 36 -18.33 16.26 -8.10
C LEU A 36 -19.03 16.09 -6.74
N ALA A 37 -19.46 14.87 -6.45
CA ALA A 37 -20.02 14.52 -5.15
C ALA A 37 -18.90 14.35 -4.09
N PRO A 38 -19.23 14.39 -2.78
CA PRO A 38 -18.26 14.09 -1.72
C PRO A 38 -17.58 12.73 -1.94
N GLY A 39 -16.25 12.69 -1.83
CA GLY A 39 -15.43 11.50 -2.06
C GLY A 39 -15.03 11.25 -3.53
N GLU A 40 -15.65 11.92 -4.50
CA GLU A 40 -15.30 11.73 -5.91
C GLU A 40 -13.97 12.38 -6.28
N ILE A 41 -13.58 13.47 -5.61
CA ILE A 41 -12.28 14.11 -5.79
C ILE A 41 -11.17 13.17 -5.33
N GLY A 42 -11.32 12.60 -4.13
CA GLY A 42 -10.38 11.61 -3.58
C GLY A 42 -10.27 10.38 -4.46
N LEU A 43 -11.40 9.87 -4.96
CA LEU A 43 -11.43 8.74 -5.91
C LEU A 43 -10.64 9.05 -7.17
N LEU A 44 -10.88 10.19 -7.81
CA LEU A 44 -10.20 10.57 -9.06
C LEU A 44 -8.69 10.72 -8.86
N TYR A 45 -8.26 11.45 -7.82
CA TYR A 45 -6.85 11.59 -7.51
C TYR A 45 -6.19 10.25 -7.15
N HIS A 46 -6.88 9.34 -6.47
CA HIS A 46 -6.38 7.99 -6.21
C HIS A 46 -6.13 7.23 -7.53
N GLN A 47 -7.09 7.27 -8.49
CA GLN A 47 -6.91 6.62 -9.79
C GLN A 47 -5.79 7.27 -10.62
N ILE A 48 -5.70 8.60 -10.61
CA ILE A 48 -4.60 9.34 -11.24
C ILE A 48 -3.25 8.89 -10.67
N GLY A 49 -3.13 8.83 -9.33
CA GLY A 49 -1.92 8.33 -8.67
C GLY A 49 -1.56 6.91 -9.09
N ASN A 50 -2.56 6.01 -9.20
CA ASN A 50 -2.35 4.64 -9.67
C ASN A 50 -1.82 4.60 -11.13
N CYS A 51 -2.34 5.43 -12.02
CA CYS A 51 -1.83 5.55 -13.39
C CYS A 51 -0.38 6.04 -13.41
N LEU A 52 -0.06 7.08 -12.64
CA LEU A 52 1.27 7.67 -12.58
C LEU A 52 2.33 6.68 -12.05
N VAL A 53 1.97 5.86 -11.05
CA VAL A 53 2.85 4.76 -10.60
C VAL A 53 3.15 3.78 -11.73
N LYS A 54 2.15 3.45 -12.56
CA LYS A 54 2.33 2.54 -13.71
C LYS A 54 3.14 3.17 -14.84
N LEU A 55 3.09 4.49 -14.96
CA LEU A 55 3.87 5.28 -15.91
C LEU A 55 5.27 5.64 -15.40
N HIS A 56 5.65 5.13 -14.20
CA HIS A 56 6.93 5.40 -13.56
C HIS A 56 7.20 6.88 -13.26
N ASP A 57 6.15 7.62 -12.92
CA ASP A 57 6.24 9.01 -12.46
C ASP A 57 5.90 9.12 -10.96
N PRO A 58 6.86 8.78 -10.08
CA PRO A 58 6.60 8.73 -8.65
C PRO A 58 6.33 10.11 -8.03
N ASN A 59 6.92 11.18 -8.56
CA ASN A 59 6.74 12.52 -7.99
C ASN A 59 5.30 13.03 -8.20
N GLU A 60 4.77 12.87 -9.41
CA GLU A 60 3.39 13.22 -9.70
C GLU A 60 2.41 12.26 -8.99
N ALA A 61 2.78 10.98 -8.81
CA ALA A 61 1.99 10.03 -8.04
C ALA A 61 1.88 10.45 -6.56
N ILE A 62 2.97 10.91 -5.94
CA ILE A 62 2.97 11.46 -4.58
C ILE A 62 2.02 12.65 -4.49
N HIS A 63 2.09 13.57 -5.46
CA HIS A 63 1.20 14.73 -5.49
C HIS A 63 -0.27 14.29 -5.59
N ALA A 64 -0.59 13.39 -6.51
CA ALA A 64 -1.96 12.91 -6.71
C ALA A 64 -2.51 12.20 -5.44
N TYR A 65 -1.75 11.28 -4.84
CA TYR A 65 -2.17 10.62 -3.60
C TYR A 65 -2.33 11.62 -2.43
N SER A 66 -1.44 12.61 -2.32
CA SER A 66 -1.56 13.65 -1.30
C SER A 66 -2.84 14.48 -1.48
N GLN A 67 -3.27 14.75 -2.72
CA GLN A 67 -4.56 15.38 -2.99
C GLN A 67 -5.74 14.47 -2.63
N ALA A 68 -5.63 13.15 -2.90
CA ALA A 68 -6.67 12.19 -2.53
C ALA A 68 -6.90 12.12 -1.01
N LEU A 69 -5.84 12.21 -0.21
CA LEU A 69 -5.91 12.21 1.26
C LEU A 69 -6.61 13.44 1.84
N GLN A 70 -6.76 14.53 1.08
CA GLN A 70 -7.47 15.74 1.54
C GLN A 70 -9.00 15.60 1.46
N ASP A 71 -9.52 14.62 0.70
CA ASP A 71 -10.96 14.38 0.60
C ASP A 71 -11.43 13.41 1.70
N ASN A 72 -11.78 13.96 2.87
CA ASN A 72 -12.24 13.20 4.02
C ASN A 72 -13.54 12.39 3.78
N ALA A 73 -14.25 12.65 2.69
CA ALA A 73 -15.44 11.89 2.29
C ALA A 73 -15.09 10.65 1.45
N TYR A 74 -13.83 10.50 1.04
CA TYR A 74 -13.40 9.34 0.27
C TYR A 74 -13.21 8.12 1.18
N ASP A 75 -13.80 6.99 0.79
CA ASP A 75 -13.89 5.79 1.64
C ASP A 75 -12.63 4.92 1.66
N ALA A 76 -11.63 5.20 0.84
CA ALA A 76 -10.43 4.36 0.71
C ALA A 76 -9.12 5.10 1.09
N LEU A 77 -9.18 6.00 2.08
CA LEU A 77 -8.03 6.79 2.52
C LEU A 77 -6.86 5.91 2.99
N GLY A 78 -7.13 4.84 3.74
CA GLY A 78 -6.07 3.91 4.14
C GLY A 78 -5.39 3.21 2.95
N SER A 79 -6.12 2.95 1.86
CA SER A 79 -5.51 2.43 0.63
C SER A 79 -4.63 3.48 -0.06
N VAL A 80 -5.04 4.75 -0.06
CA VAL A 80 -4.24 5.86 -0.57
C VAL A 80 -2.97 6.03 0.23
N ALA A 81 -3.07 6.05 1.55
CA ALA A 81 -1.92 6.15 2.46
C ALA A 81 -0.94 4.99 2.23
N TYR A 82 -1.43 3.74 2.15
CA TYR A 82 -0.58 2.59 1.82
C TYR A 82 0.14 2.77 0.47
N ASN A 83 -0.56 3.22 -0.57
CA ASN A 83 0.02 3.44 -1.90
C ASN A 83 1.09 4.53 -1.84
N LEU A 84 0.83 5.63 -1.14
CA LEU A 84 1.77 6.73 -0.95
C LEU A 84 3.04 6.26 -0.22
N GLY A 85 2.89 5.52 0.88
CA GLY A 85 4.03 4.89 1.57
C GLY A 85 4.83 3.95 0.67
N THR A 86 4.15 3.21 -0.22
CA THR A 86 4.81 2.34 -1.19
C THR A 86 5.63 3.14 -2.22
N VAL A 87 5.12 4.30 -2.67
CA VAL A 87 5.87 5.16 -3.60
C VAL A 87 7.11 5.73 -2.93
N TYR A 88 7.03 6.26 -1.71
CA TYR A 88 8.20 6.72 -0.96
C TYR A 88 9.22 5.59 -0.75
N ALA A 89 8.78 4.41 -0.34
CA ALA A 89 9.67 3.27 -0.17
C ALA A 89 10.35 2.85 -1.49
N SER A 90 9.70 3.00 -2.64
CA SER A 90 10.28 2.72 -3.95
C SER A 90 11.38 3.71 -4.35
N GLN A 91 11.32 4.93 -3.81
CA GLN A 91 12.35 5.97 -3.96
C GLN A 91 13.46 5.85 -2.91
N LEU A 92 13.40 4.82 -2.06
CA LEU A 92 14.29 4.56 -0.91
C LEU A 92 14.12 5.58 0.24
N ASP A 93 13.07 6.38 0.22
CA ASP A 93 12.72 7.36 1.26
C ASP A 93 11.92 6.66 2.36
N TYR A 94 12.62 5.77 3.10
CA TYR A 94 11.98 4.87 4.07
C TYR A 94 11.44 5.61 5.30
N GLU A 95 12.11 6.69 5.74
CA GLU A 95 11.65 7.55 6.81
C GLU A 95 10.30 8.18 6.48
N ASP A 96 10.13 8.65 5.25
CA ASP A 96 8.89 9.28 4.77
C ASP A 96 7.79 8.24 4.47
N ALA A 97 8.17 7.00 4.14
CA ALA A 97 7.20 5.91 3.91
C ALA A 97 6.50 5.44 5.20
N ILE A 98 7.20 5.42 6.34
CA ILE A 98 6.72 4.88 7.61
C ILE A 98 5.42 5.52 8.08
N PRO A 99 5.29 6.87 8.17
CA PRO A 99 4.06 7.49 8.65
C PRO A 99 2.84 7.13 7.79
N PHE A 100 2.99 6.99 6.48
CA PHE A 100 1.87 6.64 5.61
C PHE A 100 1.45 5.17 5.75
N PHE A 101 2.38 4.24 5.96
CA PHE A 101 2.00 2.87 6.30
C PHE A 101 1.29 2.79 7.66
N ALA A 102 1.69 3.60 8.64
CA ALA A 102 1.02 3.69 9.92
C ALA A 102 -0.38 4.29 9.77
N GLU A 103 -0.54 5.39 9.03
CA GLU A 103 -1.83 6.02 8.72
C GLU A 103 -2.80 5.04 8.04
N ALA A 104 -2.31 4.20 7.13
CA ALA A 104 -3.12 3.16 6.51
C ALA A 104 -3.74 2.19 7.54
N LEU A 105 -3.00 1.85 8.60
CA LEU A 105 -3.47 0.96 9.67
C LEU A 105 -4.48 1.61 10.61
N GLU A 106 -4.52 2.95 10.68
CA GLU A 106 -5.50 3.70 11.47
C GLU A 106 -6.88 3.76 10.80
N ASP A 107 -6.97 3.51 9.48
CA ASP A 107 -8.24 3.49 8.75
C ASP A 107 -8.96 2.14 8.95
N PRO A 108 -10.12 2.09 9.65
CA PRO A 108 -10.87 0.84 9.86
C PRO A 108 -11.45 0.25 8.56
N LYS A 109 -11.47 1.03 7.46
CA LYS A 109 -11.91 0.58 6.14
C LYS A 109 -10.79 -0.08 5.34
N TYR A 110 -9.52 0.09 5.75
CA TYR A 110 -8.38 -0.59 5.12
C TYR A 110 -8.33 -2.06 5.53
N LYS A 111 -8.66 -2.97 4.59
CA LYS A 111 -8.88 -4.39 4.88
C LYS A 111 -7.67 -5.30 4.65
N THR A 112 -6.54 -4.75 4.27
CA THR A 112 -5.30 -5.51 4.00
C THR A 112 -4.16 -5.02 4.88
N GLY A 113 -4.39 -4.96 6.20
CA GLY A 113 -3.47 -4.44 7.20
C GLY A 113 -2.08 -5.08 7.13
N TYR A 114 -2.04 -6.39 6.83
CA TYR A 114 -0.78 -7.11 6.68
C TYR A 114 0.16 -6.47 5.64
N LYS A 115 -0.37 -5.85 4.57
CA LYS A 115 0.47 -5.19 3.56
C LYS A 115 1.18 -3.96 4.14
N ALA A 116 0.46 -3.15 4.94
CA ALA A 116 1.06 -2.00 5.60
C ALA A 116 2.06 -2.42 6.67
N TYR A 117 1.77 -3.47 7.46
CA TYR A 117 2.74 -4.04 8.38
C TYR A 117 3.99 -4.58 7.68
N MET A 118 3.84 -5.23 6.51
CA MET A 118 4.97 -5.64 5.68
C MET A 118 5.78 -4.44 5.17
N GLY A 119 5.10 -3.37 4.76
CA GLY A 119 5.72 -2.10 4.35
C GLY A 119 6.55 -1.48 5.48
N LEU A 120 5.97 -1.36 6.69
CA LEU A 120 6.66 -0.89 7.89
C LEU A 120 7.89 -1.76 8.22
N GLY A 121 7.71 -3.08 8.24
CA GLY A 121 8.79 -4.02 8.52
C GLY A 121 9.96 -3.86 7.56
N ASN A 122 9.67 -3.75 6.26
CA ASN A 122 10.70 -3.55 5.23
C ASN A 122 11.39 -2.19 5.39
N ALA A 123 10.64 -1.09 5.62
CA ALA A 123 11.20 0.23 5.82
C ALA A 123 12.13 0.27 7.05
N TYR A 124 11.67 -0.24 8.19
CA TYR A 124 12.49 -0.32 9.40
C TYR A 124 13.74 -1.19 9.21
N LEU A 125 13.63 -2.33 8.51
CA LEU A 125 14.78 -3.19 8.24
C LEU A 125 15.84 -2.47 7.38
N LYS A 126 15.40 -1.71 6.36
CA LYS A 126 16.29 -0.90 5.52
C LYS A 126 16.98 0.22 6.30
N LEU A 127 16.34 0.73 7.34
CA LEU A 127 16.91 1.73 8.26
C LEU A 127 17.76 1.10 9.39
N GLY A 128 17.97 -0.23 9.39
CA GLY A 128 18.71 -0.94 10.43
C GLY A 128 17.98 -1.06 11.77
N LYS A 129 16.68 -0.75 11.82
CA LYS A 129 15.82 -0.79 13.01
C LYS A 129 15.20 -2.19 13.15
N SER A 130 16.05 -3.19 13.46
CA SER A 130 15.66 -4.61 13.44
C SER A 130 14.58 -4.98 14.46
N ALA A 131 14.49 -4.28 15.60
CA ALA A 131 13.48 -4.53 16.62
C ALA A 131 12.09 -4.08 16.14
N GLU A 132 11.99 -2.88 15.61
CA GLU A 132 10.75 -2.30 15.03
C GLU A 132 10.32 -3.10 13.78
N ALA A 133 11.27 -3.50 12.95
CA ALA A 133 11.02 -4.36 11.81
C ALA A 133 10.42 -5.72 12.24
N GLY A 134 11.02 -6.35 13.25
CA GLY A 134 10.53 -7.62 13.79
C GLY A 134 9.13 -7.51 14.39
N ALA A 135 8.83 -6.41 15.10
CA ALA A 135 7.48 -6.14 15.59
C ALA A 135 6.45 -6.02 14.45
N SER A 136 6.80 -5.27 13.39
CA SER A 136 5.94 -5.09 12.22
C SER A 136 5.71 -6.40 11.46
N PHE A 137 6.76 -7.20 11.21
CA PHE A 137 6.60 -8.50 10.56
C PHE A 137 5.79 -9.49 11.39
N ARG A 138 5.92 -9.46 12.72
CA ARG A 138 5.05 -10.25 13.61
C ARG A 138 3.59 -9.85 13.46
N SER A 139 3.30 -8.54 13.46
CA SER A 139 1.95 -8.04 13.23
C SER A 139 1.40 -8.48 11.87
N ALA A 140 2.24 -8.42 10.82
CA ALA A 140 1.86 -8.91 9.49
C ALA A 140 1.55 -10.41 9.46
N ALA A 141 2.32 -11.23 10.21
CA ALA A 141 2.11 -12.66 10.26
C ALA A 141 0.84 -13.06 11.03
N LEU A 142 0.44 -12.26 12.02
CA LEU A 142 -0.74 -12.49 12.86
C LEU A 142 -2.01 -11.79 12.33
N ASP A 143 -1.91 -10.98 11.30
CA ASP A 143 -3.04 -10.24 10.74
C ASP A 143 -4.00 -11.20 10.04
N GLU A 144 -5.28 -11.21 10.44
CA GLU A 144 -6.31 -12.09 9.90
C GLU A 144 -6.55 -11.89 8.38
N SER A 145 -6.21 -10.71 7.84
CA SER A 145 -6.29 -10.43 6.40
C SER A 145 -5.13 -11.02 5.60
N ASN A 146 -4.11 -11.59 6.27
CA ASN A 146 -2.94 -12.15 5.61
C ASN A 146 -3.21 -13.61 5.17
N PRO A 147 -3.36 -13.87 3.87
CA PRO A 147 -3.64 -15.22 3.38
C PRO A 147 -2.42 -16.15 3.45
N ASP A 148 -1.21 -15.59 3.53
CA ASP A 148 0.05 -16.32 3.59
C ASP A 148 1.08 -15.59 4.48
N PRO A 149 1.24 -15.97 5.74
CA PRO A 149 2.19 -15.35 6.64
C PRO A 149 3.65 -15.76 6.43
N THR A 150 3.93 -16.72 5.54
CA THR A 150 5.27 -17.30 5.34
C THR A 150 6.33 -16.22 5.15
N LYS A 151 6.09 -15.26 4.24
CA LYS A 151 7.06 -14.18 3.99
C LYS A 151 7.30 -13.29 5.22
N ALA A 152 6.25 -13.01 5.99
CA ALA A 152 6.36 -12.22 7.22
C ALA A 152 7.18 -12.98 8.28
N LEU A 153 6.94 -14.28 8.44
CA LEU A 153 7.68 -15.13 9.37
C LEU A 153 9.16 -15.29 9.00
N LEU A 154 9.46 -15.42 7.70
CA LEU A 154 10.86 -15.46 7.23
C LEU A 154 11.58 -14.15 7.54
N ASN A 155 10.96 -13.00 7.28
CA ASN A 155 11.54 -11.68 7.57
C ASN A 155 11.68 -11.46 9.10
N LEU A 156 10.74 -11.95 9.89
CA LEU A 156 10.84 -11.95 11.36
C LEU A 156 12.07 -12.72 11.82
N GLY A 157 12.33 -13.90 11.25
CA GLY A 157 13.54 -14.67 11.52
C GLY A 157 14.82 -13.91 11.18
N VAL A 158 14.86 -13.19 10.05
CA VAL A 158 15.98 -12.29 9.67
C VAL A 158 16.19 -11.22 10.75
N CYS A 159 15.11 -10.60 11.24
CA CYS A 159 15.22 -9.60 12.31
C CYS A 159 15.79 -10.19 13.59
N PHE A 160 15.38 -11.40 13.97
CA PHE A 160 15.92 -12.08 15.16
C PHE A 160 17.41 -12.43 15.01
N MET A 161 17.85 -12.85 13.82
CA MET A 161 19.29 -13.03 13.54
C MET A 161 20.08 -11.72 13.70
N ALA A 162 19.56 -10.61 13.20
CA ALA A 162 20.18 -9.29 13.35
C ALA A 162 20.23 -8.80 14.82
N LEU A 163 19.37 -9.32 15.67
CA LEU A 163 19.30 -9.02 17.11
C LEU A 163 20.06 -10.03 17.99
N ASP A 164 20.87 -10.92 17.39
CA ASP A 164 21.58 -12.01 18.07
C ASP A 164 20.66 -12.93 18.90
N ARG A 165 19.49 -13.26 18.31
CA ARG A 165 18.47 -14.14 18.90
C ARG A 165 18.23 -15.38 18.02
N PRO A 166 19.22 -16.26 17.85
CA PRO A 166 19.14 -17.37 16.90
C PRO A 166 18.03 -18.39 17.19
N MET A 167 17.69 -18.62 18.47
CA MET A 167 16.61 -19.56 18.82
C MET A 167 15.25 -19.04 18.39
N ASP A 168 14.99 -17.74 18.51
CA ASP A 168 13.75 -17.12 18.04
C ASP A 168 13.70 -17.09 16.51
N ALA A 169 14.84 -16.91 15.86
CA ALA A 169 14.93 -17.00 14.40
C ALA A 169 14.57 -18.42 13.90
N ILE A 170 15.12 -19.48 14.54
CA ILE A 170 14.80 -20.86 14.21
C ILE A 170 13.29 -21.11 14.37
N ALA A 171 12.70 -20.70 15.49
CA ALA A 171 11.26 -20.86 15.72
C ALA A 171 10.40 -20.15 14.66
N SER A 172 10.85 -18.97 14.20
CA SER A 172 10.16 -18.22 13.13
C SER A 172 10.25 -18.94 11.78
N TYR A 173 11.42 -19.49 11.44
CA TYR A 173 11.61 -20.26 10.20
C TYR A 173 10.85 -21.59 10.22
N GLU A 174 10.82 -22.29 11.36
CA GLU A 174 10.01 -23.50 11.53
C GLU A 174 8.53 -23.22 11.36
N SER A 175 8.03 -22.10 11.91
CA SER A 175 6.64 -21.67 11.74
C SER A 175 6.33 -21.38 10.27
N ALA A 176 7.24 -20.73 9.53
CA ALA A 176 7.08 -20.48 8.10
C ALA A 176 6.99 -21.79 7.30
N LEU A 177 7.86 -22.78 7.60
CA LEU A 177 7.85 -24.09 6.95
C LEU A 177 6.57 -24.86 7.21
N GLN A 178 6.05 -24.82 8.45
CA GLN A 178 4.78 -25.48 8.78
C GLN A 178 3.61 -24.93 8.00
N PHE A 179 3.60 -23.61 7.76
CA PHE A 179 2.55 -22.95 7.00
C PHE A 179 2.61 -23.33 5.51
N ASP A 180 3.81 -23.35 4.95
CA ASP A 180 4.03 -23.71 3.54
C ASP A 180 3.68 -25.19 3.23
N MET A 181 3.80 -26.08 4.23
CA MET A 181 3.47 -27.51 4.11
C MET A 181 1.98 -27.83 4.29
N THR A 182 1.15 -26.90 4.75
CA THR A 182 -0.30 -27.12 4.86
C THR A 182 -0.96 -26.84 3.51
N PRO A 183 -1.53 -27.87 2.81
CA PRO A 183 -2.22 -27.62 1.56
C PRO A 183 -3.42 -26.71 1.83
N ALA A 184 -3.61 -25.70 0.95
CA ALA A 184 -4.82 -24.88 0.96
C ALA A 184 -6.04 -25.80 0.77
N THR A 185 -6.88 -25.90 1.80
CA THR A 185 -8.14 -26.69 1.77
C THR A 185 -9.23 -25.95 1.01
#